data_27bae998cc6cb03ed86b6f8d221eeb87
#
_entry.id   27bae998cc6cb03ed86b6f8d221eeb87
#
_cell.length_a   1.000
_cell.length_b   1.000
_cell.length_c   1.000
_cell.angle_alpha   90.00
_cell.angle_beta   90.00
_cell.angle_gamma   90.00
#
_symmetry.space_group_name_H-M   'P 1'
#
loop_
_entity.id
_entity.type
_entity.pdbx_description
1 polymer ?
#
loop_
_entity_poly.entity_id
_entity_poly.type
_entity_poly.pdbx_seq_one_letter_code
_entity_poly.pdbx_strand_id
1 'polypeptide(L)'
;MEKERKTMLRMRFGSFVWPNNPRTYTISCKRQTAVHKVPMGGFVVQDLGRTATVMKGDGEFFGANAYDTFLELQAVFQKGGRGALVHPVWQTAGAYLTELELTQEPRDDYVAYRFTFCEAPGAAEEAAGDEEMNGRRFYELREGQTLWTVSNAYGLSMTELLRLNPQIAKPNEVLSGTRVRVR
;
A
#
# COMPACT_ATOMS: atom_id res chain seq x y z
N MET A 1 -24.70 -9.52 -31.94
CA MET A 1 -23.56 -9.66 -31.02
C MET A 1 -23.66 -8.58 -29.97
N GLU A 2 -24.24 -8.92 -28.83
CA GLU A 2 -24.42 -8.04 -27.68
C GLU A 2 -23.07 -7.92 -26.98
N LYS A 3 -22.50 -6.72 -27.00
CA LYS A 3 -21.21 -6.42 -26.35
C LYS A 3 -21.49 -6.40 -24.86
N GLU A 4 -21.12 -7.47 -24.15
CA GLU A 4 -21.16 -7.50 -22.68
C GLU A 4 -20.49 -6.21 -22.16
N ARG A 5 -21.29 -5.35 -21.52
CA ARG A 5 -20.79 -4.18 -20.80
C ARG A 5 -20.03 -4.69 -19.60
N LYS A 6 -18.73 -4.83 -19.75
CA LYS A 6 -17.82 -5.15 -18.63
C LYS A 6 -18.02 -4.08 -17.54
N THR A 7 -18.75 -4.43 -16.50
CA THR A 7 -19.01 -3.52 -15.38
C THR A 7 -17.66 -3.10 -14.80
N MET A 8 -17.36 -1.81 -14.83
CA MET A 8 -16.10 -1.28 -14.30
C MET A 8 -16.05 -1.55 -12.79
N LEU A 9 -14.93 -2.08 -12.31
CA LEU A 9 -14.71 -2.32 -10.89
C LEU A 9 -14.87 -1.01 -10.12
N ARG A 10 -15.68 -1.01 -9.06
CA ARG A 10 -15.84 0.16 -8.19
C ARG A 10 -14.63 0.31 -7.28
N MET A 11 -14.21 1.56 -7.09
CA MET A 11 -13.17 1.89 -6.14
C MET A 11 -13.64 1.57 -4.72
N ARG A 12 -12.74 1.02 -3.90
CA ARG A 12 -12.99 0.66 -2.51
C ARG A 12 -11.74 0.90 -1.68
N PHE A 13 -11.91 1.43 -0.48
CA PHE A 13 -10.85 1.54 0.51
C PHE A 13 -11.36 1.05 1.87
N GLY A 14 -10.77 -0.02 2.38
CA GLY A 14 -11.27 -0.67 3.58
C GLY A 14 -12.73 -1.09 3.43
N SER A 15 -13.58 -0.56 4.29
CA SER A 15 -15.05 -0.79 4.29
C SER A 15 -15.81 0.17 3.37
N PHE A 16 -15.22 1.30 2.96
CA PHE A 16 -15.89 2.29 2.13
C PHE A 16 -15.85 1.90 0.65
N VAL A 17 -17.00 1.92 0.01
CA VAL A 17 -17.14 1.64 -1.44
C VAL A 17 -17.67 2.87 -2.12
N TRP A 18 -16.95 3.39 -3.11
CA TRP A 18 -17.39 4.53 -3.91
C TRP A 18 -18.65 4.19 -4.70
N PRO A 19 -19.73 4.99 -4.60
CA PRO A 19 -20.91 4.81 -5.44
C PRO A 19 -20.57 5.03 -6.91
N ASN A 20 -19.71 5.98 -7.21
CA ASN A 20 -19.14 6.27 -8.53
C ASN A 20 -17.63 6.38 -8.42
N ASN A 21 -16.91 5.81 -9.38
CA ASN A 21 -15.46 5.97 -9.42
C ASN A 21 -15.08 7.44 -9.57
N PRO A 22 -13.91 7.88 -9.04
CA PRO A 22 -13.43 9.23 -9.21
C PRO A 22 -13.43 9.69 -10.68
N ARG A 23 -13.71 10.96 -10.91
CA ARG A 23 -13.76 11.55 -12.26
C ARG A 23 -12.39 11.55 -12.91
N THR A 24 -11.39 11.96 -12.15
CA THR A 24 -9.99 12.02 -12.59
C THR A 24 -9.07 11.40 -11.54
N TYR A 25 -7.99 10.82 -11.99
CA TYR A 25 -6.95 10.33 -11.10
C TYR A 25 -5.58 10.31 -11.78
N THR A 26 -4.55 10.42 -10.97
CA THR A 26 -3.14 10.31 -11.39
C THR A 26 -2.44 9.33 -10.45
N ILE A 27 -1.74 8.35 -11.02
CA ILE A 27 -0.95 7.38 -10.26
C ILE A 27 0.53 7.65 -10.58
N SER A 28 1.31 7.98 -9.55
CA SER A 28 2.73 8.29 -9.66
C SER A 28 3.57 7.20 -9.02
N CYS A 29 4.40 6.55 -9.83
CA CYS A 29 5.46 5.62 -9.40
C CYS A 29 6.80 6.26 -9.75
N LYS A 30 7.70 6.40 -8.78
CA LYS A 30 9.03 7.00 -8.98
C LYS A 30 10.12 6.06 -8.52
N ARG A 31 11.27 6.13 -9.18
CA ARG A 31 12.52 5.52 -8.69
C ARG A 31 13.41 6.61 -8.13
N GLN A 32 14.07 6.32 -7.03
CA GLN A 32 15.08 7.19 -6.47
C GLN A 32 16.43 6.77 -7.01
N THR A 33 17.17 7.74 -7.56
CA THR A 33 18.50 7.52 -8.12
C THR A 33 19.49 8.51 -7.52
N ALA A 34 20.72 8.06 -7.26
CA ALA A 34 21.85 8.92 -6.90
C ALA A 34 22.83 8.98 -8.06
N VAL A 35 23.28 10.18 -8.39
CA VAL A 35 24.29 10.40 -9.44
C VAL A 35 25.59 10.78 -8.78
N HIS A 36 26.62 9.97 -8.98
CA HIS A 36 27.97 10.20 -8.47
C HIS A 36 28.89 10.61 -9.61
N LYS A 37 29.57 11.76 -9.46
CA LYS A 37 30.64 12.17 -10.40
C LYS A 37 31.89 11.38 -10.08
N VAL A 38 32.48 10.76 -11.11
CA VAL A 38 33.76 10.06 -10.99
C VAL A 38 34.86 11.01 -11.45
N PRO A 39 35.93 11.24 -10.64
CA PRO A 39 37.08 12.02 -11.10
C PRO A 39 37.65 11.42 -12.38
N MET A 40 37.91 12.28 -13.37
CA MET A 40 38.50 11.96 -14.66
C MET A 40 37.66 11.16 -15.66
N GLY A 41 36.35 10.98 -15.45
CA GLY A 41 35.61 10.28 -16.49
C GLY A 41 34.15 9.97 -16.28
N GLY A 42 33.30 10.97 -16.21
CA GLY A 42 31.84 10.74 -16.32
C GLY A 42 31.09 10.69 -15.01
N PHE A 43 29.99 9.94 -14.99
CA PHE A 43 29.11 9.78 -13.82
C PHE A 43 28.63 8.34 -13.71
N VAL A 44 28.37 7.91 -12.49
CA VAL A 44 27.71 6.63 -12.17
C VAL A 44 26.34 6.92 -11.61
N VAL A 45 25.33 6.25 -12.12
CA VAL A 45 23.96 6.32 -11.61
C VAL A 45 23.71 5.08 -10.76
N GLN A 46 23.39 5.31 -9.49
CA GLN A 46 22.97 4.27 -8.56
C GLN A 46 21.45 4.30 -8.43
N ASP A 47 20.80 3.16 -8.64
CA ASP A 47 19.38 3.00 -8.37
C ASP A 47 19.18 2.69 -6.87
N LEU A 48 18.47 3.56 -6.17
CA LEU A 48 18.15 3.43 -4.74
C LEU A 48 16.79 2.77 -4.50
N GLY A 49 16.15 2.25 -5.55
CA GLY A 49 14.87 1.59 -5.47
C GLY A 49 13.67 2.49 -5.82
N ARG A 50 12.47 1.94 -5.68
CA ARG A 50 11.24 2.67 -5.92
C ARG A 50 10.77 3.42 -4.65
N THR A 51 10.14 4.56 -4.84
CA THR A 51 9.38 5.23 -3.78
C THR A 51 7.96 4.65 -3.69
N ALA A 52 7.24 4.96 -2.62
CA ALA A 52 5.84 4.61 -2.49
C ALA A 52 5.03 5.14 -3.69
N THR A 53 4.08 4.34 -4.16
CA THR A 53 3.13 4.77 -5.18
C THR A 53 2.15 5.75 -4.57
N VAL A 54 1.90 6.86 -5.25
CA VAL A 54 0.95 7.89 -4.83
C VAL A 54 -0.16 8.00 -5.86
N MET A 55 -1.42 7.92 -5.42
CA MET A 55 -2.59 8.16 -6.22
C MET A 55 -3.30 9.43 -5.73
N LYS A 56 -3.48 10.38 -6.64
CA LYS A 56 -4.28 11.58 -6.42
C LYS A 56 -5.48 11.56 -7.36
N GLY A 57 -6.61 12.08 -6.89
CA GLY A 57 -7.79 12.14 -7.74
C GLY A 57 -8.83 13.15 -7.26
N ASP A 58 -9.72 13.47 -8.18
CA ASP A 58 -10.90 14.29 -7.92
C ASP A 58 -12.14 13.41 -8.06
N GLY A 59 -13.00 13.43 -7.06
CA GLY A 59 -14.24 12.70 -7.03
C GLY A 59 -15.44 13.61 -6.83
N GLU A 60 -16.61 13.07 -7.15
CA GLU A 60 -17.87 13.77 -7.04
C GLU A 60 -18.95 12.82 -6.51
N PHE A 61 -19.75 13.31 -5.58
CA PHE A 61 -20.96 12.64 -5.13
C PHE A 61 -22.18 13.45 -5.56
N PHE A 62 -23.24 12.76 -5.97
CA PHE A 62 -24.44 13.36 -6.52
C PHE A 62 -25.69 12.86 -5.79
N GLY A 63 -26.71 13.71 -5.75
CA GLY A 63 -28.04 13.41 -5.24
C GLY A 63 -28.20 13.73 -3.76
N ALA A 64 -29.39 13.44 -3.22
CA ALA A 64 -29.76 13.80 -1.86
C ALA A 64 -28.83 13.29 -0.76
N ASN A 65 -28.10 12.20 -1.02
CA ASN A 65 -27.19 11.59 -0.05
C ASN A 65 -25.71 11.97 -0.30
N ALA A 66 -25.43 12.97 -1.15
CA ALA A 66 -24.06 13.35 -1.51
C ALA A 66 -23.23 13.75 -0.28
N TYR A 67 -23.79 14.54 0.63
CA TYR A 67 -23.14 14.96 1.86
C TYR A 67 -22.96 13.79 2.85
N ASP A 68 -23.96 12.95 3.02
CA ASP A 68 -23.86 11.79 3.91
C ASP A 68 -22.76 10.83 3.44
N THR A 69 -22.68 10.59 2.15
CA THR A 69 -21.61 9.78 1.55
C THR A 69 -20.22 10.42 1.78
N PHE A 70 -20.12 11.74 1.70
CA PHE A 70 -18.86 12.43 1.99
C PHE A 70 -18.50 12.36 3.47
N LEU A 71 -19.47 12.47 4.38
CA LEU A 71 -19.25 12.32 5.82
C LEU A 71 -18.79 10.91 6.19
N GLU A 72 -19.31 9.88 5.51
CA GLU A 72 -18.80 8.50 5.67
C GLU A 72 -17.34 8.38 5.24
N LEU A 73 -16.97 8.98 4.09
CA LEU A 73 -15.59 9.02 3.63
C LEU A 73 -14.69 9.80 4.59
N GLN A 74 -15.18 10.93 5.11
CA GLN A 74 -14.47 11.73 6.11
C GLN A 74 -14.26 10.93 7.42
N ALA A 75 -15.25 10.15 7.85
CA ALA A 75 -15.11 9.29 9.01
C ALA A 75 -14.02 8.22 8.81
N VAL A 76 -13.92 7.65 7.62
CA VAL A 76 -12.83 6.72 7.26
C VAL A 76 -11.48 7.44 7.30
N PHE A 77 -11.40 8.67 6.79
CA PHE A 77 -10.17 9.49 6.86
C PHE A 77 -9.77 9.78 8.30
N GLN A 78 -10.72 10.21 9.16
CA GLN A 78 -10.46 10.54 10.57
C GLN A 78 -10.06 9.30 11.39
N LYS A 79 -10.67 8.14 11.10
CA LYS A 79 -10.27 6.88 11.73
C LYS A 79 -8.82 6.54 11.39
N GLY A 80 -8.37 6.94 10.21
CA GLY A 80 -7.01 6.70 9.74
C GLY A 80 -6.69 5.21 9.61
N GLY A 81 -5.39 4.93 9.54
CA GLY A 81 -4.90 3.57 9.46
C GLY A 81 -4.71 3.07 8.03
N ARG A 82 -4.06 1.93 7.95
CA ARG A 82 -3.79 1.22 6.72
C ARG A 82 -5.03 0.47 6.26
N GLY A 83 -5.36 0.55 4.98
CA GLY A 83 -6.48 -0.16 4.37
C GLY A 83 -6.13 -0.72 3.00
N ALA A 84 -6.84 -1.78 2.60
CA ALA A 84 -6.75 -2.27 1.23
C ALA A 84 -7.44 -1.27 0.29
N LEU A 85 -6.73 -0.86 -0.76
CA LEU A 85 -7.24 -0.01 -1.83
C LEU A 85 -7.45 -0.84 -3.07
N VAL A 86 -8.66 -0.84 -3.58
CA VAL A 86 -9.04 -1.48 -4.84
C VAL A 86 -9.53 -0.41 -5.80
N HIS A 87 -8.84 -0.25 -6.93
CA HIS A 87 -9.19 0.66 -8.02
C HIS A 87 -9.06 -0.10 -9.35
N PRO A 88 -9.80 0.24 -10.41
CA PRO A 88 -9.72 -0.47 -11.69
C PRO A 88 -8.31 -0.62 -12.26
N VAL A 89 -7.42 0.33 -11.98
CA VAL A 89 -6.05 0.38 -12.53
C VAL A 89 -4.99 0.06 -11.50
N TRP A 90 -5.26 0.31 -10.19
CA TRP A 90 -4.28 0.10 -9.14
C TRP A 90 -4.92 -0.55 -7.92
N GLN A 91 -4.35 -1.67 -7.51
CA GLN A 91 -4.78 -2.42 -6.33
C GLN A 91 -3.59 -2.65 -5.42
N THR A 92 -3.77 -2.40 -4.14
CA THR A 92 -2.76 -2.65 -3.12
C THR A 92 -3.40 -3.12 -1.83
N ALA A 93 -2.76 -4.07 -1.15
CA ALA A 93 -3.21 -4.58 0.13
C ALA A 93 -3.02 -3.55 1.27
N GLY A 94 -2.23 -2.50 1.04
CA GLY A 94 -2.02 -1.45 2.03
C GLY A 94 -1.81 -0.08 1.39
N ALA A 95 -2.69 0.83 1.73
CA ALA A 95 -2.56 2.25 1.44
C ALA A 95 -3.03 3.07 2.65
N TYR A 96 -2.62 4.31 2.68
CA TYR A 96 -3.13 5.34 3.59
C TYR A 96 -3.85 6.40 2.78
N LEU A 97 -5.03 6.81 3.23
CA LEU A 97 -5.67 8.03 2.75
C LEU A 97 -5.00 9.21 3.47
N THR A 98 -4.14 9.93 2.78
CA THR A 98 -3.27 10.98 3.37
C THR A 98 -3.85 12.38 3.28
N GLU A 99 -4.70 12.62 2.29
CA GLU A 99 -5.37 13.91 2.11
C GLU A 99 -6.83 13.68 1.69
N LEU A 100 -7.71 14.50 2.21
CA LEU A 100 -9.10 14.60 1.80
C LEU A 100 -9.51 16.07 1.88
N GLU A 101 -9.80 16.66 0.74
CA GLU A 101 -10.18 18.08 0.62
C GLU A 101 -11.56 18.19 0.00
N LEU A 102 -12.40 19.06 0.55
CA LEU A 102 -13.66 19.48 -0.04
C LEU A 102 -13.39 20.71 -0.90
N THR A 103 -13.68 20.63 -2.20
CA THR A 103 -13.38 21.70 -3.17
C THR A 103 -14.60 22.02 -4.00
N GLN A 104 -15.55 22.79 -3.45
CA GLN A 104 -16.77 23.14 -4.18
C GLN A 104 -17.40 24.42 -3.71
N GLU A 105 -18.26 24.98 -4.57
CA GLU A 105 -19.26 25.95 -4.16
C GLU A 105 -20.42 25.24 -3.45
N PRO A 106 -21.08 25.86 -2.45
CA PRO A 106 -22.22 25.24 -1.74
C PRO A 106 -23.34 24.85 -2.71
N ARG A 107 -23.75 23.56 -2.66
CA ARG A 107 -24.88 22.98 -3.39
C ARG A 107 -25.52 21.90 -2.54
N ASP A 108 -26.82 21.77 -2.57
CA ASP A 108 -27.55 20.87 -1.70
C ASP A 108 -27.41 19.38 -2.08
N ASP A 109 -27.17 19.08 -3.34
CA ASP A 109 -27.17 17.73 -3.92
C ASP A 109 -25.84 17.31 -4.58
N TYR A 110 -24.76 18.03 -4.28
CA TYR A 110 -23.49 17.82 -4.94
C TYR A 110 -22.32 18.06 -4.01
N VAL A 111 -21.35 17.15 -4.03
CA VAL A 111 -20.09 17.26 -3.30
C VAL A 111 -18.93 16.95 -4.24
N ALA A 112 -18.03 17.90 -4.44
CA ALA A 112 -16.75 17.69 -5.11
C ALA A 112 -15.62 17.64 -4.08
N TYR A 113 -14.77 16.67 -4.21
CA TYR A 113 -13.65 16.46 -3.28
C TYR A 113 -12.40 15.99 -4.00
N ARG A 114 -11.27 16.24 -3.39
CA ARG A 114 -9.96 15.74 -3.80
C ARG A 114 -9.41 14.80 -2.75
N PHE A 115 -8.69 13.77 -3.18
CA PHE A 115 -8.07 12.80 -2.29
C PHE A 115 -6.66 12.44 -2.72
N THR A 116 -5.85 12.02 -1.76
CA THR A 116 -4.52 11.45 -2.00
C THR A 116 -4.37 10.16 -1.21
N PHE A 117 -4.02 9.08 -1.92
CA PHE A 117 -3.59 7.83 -1.33
C PHE A 117 -2.08 7.67 -1.49
N CYS A 118 -1.43 7.15 -0.45
CA CYS A 118 -0.04 6.74 -0.48
C CYS A 118 0.07 5.26 -0.17
N GLU A 119 0.79 4.51 -1.01
CA GLU A 119 1.08 3.10 -0.79
C GLU A 119 1.84 2.92 0.53
N ALA A 120 1.40 1.96 1.35
CA ALA A 120 2.13 1.57 2.55
C ALA A 120 3.32 0.69 2.14
N PRO A 121 4.56 1.03 2.52
CA PRO A 121 5.69 0.13 2.31
C PRO A 121 5.44 -1.21 3.00
N GLY A 122 5.78 -2.31 2.35
CA GLY A 122 5.64 -3.65 2.92
C GLY A 122 4.28 -4.34 2.75
N ALA A 123 3.26 -3.64 2.22
CA ALA A 123 1.91 -4.21 2.06
C ALA A 123 1.84 -5.40 1.07
N ALA A 124 2.69 -5.40 0.06
CA ALA A 124 2.78 -6.51 -0.89
C ALA A 124 3.67 -7.64 -0.35
N GLU A 125 4.57 -7.32 0.58
CA GLU A 125 5.48 -8.30 1.18
C GLU A 125 4.84 -9.01 2.38
N GLU A 126 4.03 -8.33 3.18
CA GLU A 126 3.35 -8.93 4.34
C GLU A 126 2.21 -9.90 3.95
N ALA A 127 1.44 -9.57 2.90
CA ALA A 127 0.30 -10.40 2.50
C ALA A 127 0.68 -11.71 1.78
N ALA A 128 1.92 -11.84 1.30
CA ALA A 128 2.36 -12.98 0.51
C ALA A 128 3.28 -13.95 1.27
N GLY A 129 3.59 -13.67 2.53
CA GLY A 129 4.52 -14.46 3.33
C GLY A 129 4.02 -14.96 4.68
N ASP A 130 2.87 -14.47 5.15
CA ASP A 130 2.34 -14.87 6.45
C ASP A 130 1.37 -16.04 6.33
N GLU A 131 1.81 -17.25 6.65
CA GLU A 131 0.91 -18.36 6.95
C GLU A 131 0.70 -18.44 8.47
N GLU A 132 -0.54 -18.28 8.90
CA GLU A 132 -0.91 -18.53 10.30
C GLU A 132 -1.26 -20.02 10.46
N MET A 133 -0.44 -20.74 11.21
CA MET A 133 -0.65 -22.14 11.54
C MET A 133 -0.67 -22.31 13.06
N ASN A 134 -1.82 -22.69 13.62
CA ASN A 134 -2.00 -22.93 15.09
C ASN A 134 -1.65 -21.71 15.97
N GLY A 135 -2.03 -20.48 15.58
CA GLY A 135 -1.72 -19.26 16.34
C GLY A 135 -0.25 -18.85 16.28
N ARG A 136 0.53 -19.45 15.39
CA ARG A 136 1.92 -19.10 15.11
C ARG A 136 2.00 -18.47 13.74
N ARG A 137 2.67 -17.33 13.63
CA ARG A 137 2.93 -16.66 12.36
C ARG A 137 4.30 -17.05 11.84
N PHE A 138 4.34 -17.42 10.55
CA PHE A 138 5.58 -17.73 9.84
C PHE A 138 5.71 -16.79 8.63
N TYR A 139 6.92 -16.36 8.37
CA TYR A 139 7.31 -15.60 7.20
C TYR A 139 8.25 -16.43 6.33
N GLU A 140 7.98 -16.51 5.04
CA GLU A 140 8.87 -17.17 4.09
C GLU A 140 9.82 -16.16 3.44
N LEU A 141 11.13 -16.38 3.63
CA LEU A 141 12.17 -15.50 3.08
C LEU A 141 12.20 -15.59 1.56
N ARG A 142 12.17 -14.44 0.91
CA ARG A 142 12.31 -14.32 -0.54
C ARG A 142 13.76 -14.11 -0.95
N GLU A 143 14.00 -14.21 -2.25
CA GLU A 143 15.32 -13.96 -2.83
C GLU A 143 15.83 -12.56 -2.47
N GLY A 144 17.05 -12.48 -1.95
CA GLY A 144 17.67 -11.24 -1.49
C GLY A 144 17.26 -10.74 -0.11
N GLN A 145 16.31 -11.41 0.56
CA GLN A 145 15.93 -11.09 1.95
C GLN A 145 16.81 -11.83 2.95
N THR A 146 16.99 -11.21 4.11
CA THR A 146 17.74 -11.72 5.24
C THR A 146 16.89 -11.71 6.50
N LEU A 147 17.35 -12.38 7.56
CA LEU A 147 16.69 -12.31 8.88
C LEU A 147 16.59 -10.87 9.42
N TRP A 148 17.50 -9.98 9.02
CA TRP A 148 17.43 -8.56 9.36
C TRP A 148 16.20 -7.88 8.74
N THR A 149 15.85 -8.25 7.52
CA THR A 149 14.63 -7.75 6.85
C THR A 149 13.39 -8.14 7.63
N VAL A 150 13.33 -9.41 8.10
CA VAL A 150 12.21 -9.91 8.91
C VAL A 150 12.18 -9.25 10.29
N SER A 151 13.33 -9.15 10.95
CA SER A 151 13.49 -8.48 12.25
C SER A 151 12.92 -7.06 12.23
N ASN A 152 13.30 -6.29 11.22
CA ASN A 152 12.82 -4.91 11.05
C ASN A 152 11.33 -4.83 10.69
N ALA A 153 10.85 -5.72 9.83
CA ALA A 153 9.43 -5.72 9.38
C ALA A 153 8.46 -6.04 10.53
N TYR A 154 8.87 -6.93 11.45
CA TYR A 154 8.03 -7.36 12.58
C TYR A 154 8.37 -6.68 13.90
N GLY A 155 9.33 -5.77 13.92
CA GLY A 155 9.76 -5.07 15.14
C GLY A 155 10.36 -6.00 16.21
N LEU A 156 10.90 -7.15 15.81
CA LEU A 156 11.53 -8.14 16.68
C LEU A 156 13.03 -7.89 16.74
N SER A 157 13.63 -8.05 17.92
CA SER A 157 15.09 -8.10 18.01
C SER A 157 15.62 -9.38 17.35
N MET A 158 16.84 -9.34 16.81
CA MET A 158 17.48 -10.53 16.24
C MET A 158 17.55 -11.69 17.25
N THR A 159 17.78 -11.37 18.52
CA THR A 159 17.83 -12.37 19.62
C THR A 159 16.47 -13.04 19.82
N GLU A 160 15.38 -12.28 19.78
CA GLU A 160 14.02 -12.83 19.88
C GLU A 160 13.67 -13.67 18.66
N LEU A 161 14.02 -13.19 17.45
CA LEU A 161 13.78 -13.92 16.22
C LEU A 161 14.50 -15.27 16.21
N LEU A 162 15.75 -15.32 16.65
CA LEU A 162 16.52 -16.57 16.76
C LEU A 162 15.97 -17.49 17.87
N ARG A 163 15.48 -16.94 18.97
CA ARG A 163 14.82 -17.73 20.02
C ARG A 163 13.53 -18.39 19.51
N LEU A 164 12.79 -17.72 18.64
CA LEU A 164 11.61 -18.29 18.00
C LEU A 164 11.94 -19.33 16.93
N ASN A 165 13.19 -19.31 16.43
CA ASN A 165 13.66 -20.13 15.32
C ASN A 165 14.97 -20.88 15.67
N PRO A 166 14.97 -21.78 16.66
CA PRO A 166 16.18 -22.49 17.10
C PRO A 166 16.78 -23.39 16.02
N GLN A 167 16.03 -23.69 14.95
CA GLN A 167 16.51 -24.44 13.78
C GLN A 167 17.50 -23.63 12.92
N ILE A 168 17.53 -22.30 13.07
CA ILE A 168 18.44 -21.43 12.30
C ILE A 168 19.77 -21.31 13.05
N ALA A 169 20.72 -22.18 12.69
CA ALA A 169 22.04 -22.19 13.33
C ALA A 169 22.96 -21.07 12.82
N LYS A 170 22.76 -20.62 11.56
CA LYS A 170 23.59 -19.60 10.91
C LYS A 170 22.73 -18.45 10.35
N PRO A 171 22.54 -17.37 11.11
CA PRO A 171 21.66 -16.27 10.73
C PRO A 171 22.04 -15.55 9.43
N ASN A 172 23.31 -15.59 9.06
CA ASN A 172 23.85 -14.93 7.88
C ASN A 172 23.80 -15.79 6.61
N GLU A 173 23.46 -17.08 6.72
CA GLU A 173 23.46 -18.04 5.62
C GLU A 173 22.05 -18.59 5.35
N VAL A 174 21.01 -17.83 5.67
CA VAL A 174 19.62 -18.28 5.49
C VAL A 174 19.22 -18.12 4.03
N LEU A 175 18.74 -19.21 3.43
CA LEU A 175 18.35 -19.24 2.02
C LEU A 175 16.93 -18.71 1.80
N SER A 176 16.65 -18.24 0.58
CA SER A 176 15.28 -17.96 0.13
C SER A 176 14.41 -19.21 0.24
N GLY A 177 13.13 -19.05 0.55
CA GLY A 177 12.21 -20.14 0.85
C GLY A 177 12.26 -20.63 2.30
N THR A 178 13.18 -20.13 3.13
CA THR A 178 13.21 -20.51 4.56
C THR A 178 12.04 -19.89 5.29
N ARG A 179 11.28 -20.72 6.00
CA ARG A 179 10.18 -20.29 6.86
C ARG A 179 10.70 -19.86 8.22
N VAL A 180 10.47 -18.62 8.56
CA VAL A 180 10.90 -17.96 9.80
C VAL A 180 9.68 -17.68 10.66
N ARG A 181 9.66 -18.20 11.88
CA ARG A 181 8.60 -17.91 12.84
C ARG A 181 8.76 -16.49 13.38
N VAL A 182 7.69 -15.70 13.32
CA VAL A 182 7.66 -14.28 13.77
C VAL A 182 6.72 -14.06 14.96
N ARG A 183 5.96 -15.10 15.33
CA ARG A 183 5.11 -15.08 16.53
C ARG A 183 4.79 -16.50 17.03
#